data_7a5533b04e3e017cea9fdd0a9b609e9f
#
_entry.id   7a5533b04e3e017cea9fdd0a9b609e9f
#
_cell.length_a   1.000
_cell.length_b   1.000
_cell.length_c   1.000
_cell.angle_alpha   90.00
_cell.angle_beta   90.00
_cell.angle_gamma   90.00
#
_symmetry.space_group_name_H-M   'P 1'
#
loop_
_entity.id
_entity.type
_entity.pdbx_description
1 polymer ?
#
loop_
_entity_poly.entity_id
_entity_poly.type
_entity_poly.pdbx_seq_one_letter_code
_entity_poly.pdbx_strand_id
1 'polypeptide(L)'
;MRRRQPLPTLWLMTDTRFGDGLLDAIRRLPVRSGVIFRHYNMDPSERHVLFRKVAHVCRQRGHVLLLAGDARSASKWRADGFHQRSAGPRKLFHTAPVHNRRELAEARRAGVDAVLISPLFPTASHPDAPALGLMAFNLLARQAKRMAVIALGGMSRGKARMLHPKRIDGWAAIDAFRIIYED
;
A
#
# COMPACT_ATOMS: atom_id res chain seq x y z
N MET A 1 -20.03 7.92 3.18
CA MET A 1 -19.41 9.08 3.84
C MET A 1 -18.01 9.21 3.25
N ARG A 2 -17.71 10.21 2.44
CA ARG A 2 -16.37 10.40 1.86
C ARG A 2 -15.37 10.72 2.98
N ARG A 3 -14.19 10.17 2.89
CA ARG A 3 -13.11 10.26 3.85
C ARG A 3 -12.85 11.70 4.29
N ARG A 4 -12.87 11.99 5.59
CA ARG A 4 -12.55 13.31 6.17
C ARG A 4 -11.03 13.63 6.17
N GLN A 5 -10.17 12.67 5.88
CA GLN A 5 -8.72 12.87 5.86
C GLN A 5 -8.17 12.78 4.43
N PRO A 6 -7.20 13.63 4.07
CA PRO A 6 -6.52 13.54 2.79
C PRO A 6 -5.84 12.17 2.64
N LEU A 7 -5.66 11.72 1.39
CA LEU A 7 -4.96 10.49 1.08
C LEU A 7 -3.51 10.59 1.57
N PRO A 8 -2.98 9.59 2.31
CA PRO A 8 -1.56 9.56 2.65
C PRO A 8 -0.69 9.56 1.38
N THR A 9 0.33 10.41 1.37
CA THR A 9 1.32 10.44 0.27
C THR A 9 2.40 9.38 0.41
N LEU A 10 2.56 8.84 1.64
CA LEU A 10 3.53 7.82 1.96
C LEU A 10 2.84 6.57 2.51
N TRP A 11 3.22 5.40 1.95
CA TRP A 11 2.64 4.11 2.32
C TRP A 11 3.72 3.09 2.64
N LEU A 12 3.61 2.43 3.79
CA LEU A 12 4.39 1.24 4.10
C LEU A 12 3.55 0.00 3.77
N MET A 13 4.11 -0.91 2.98
CA MET A 13 3.57 -2.25 2.85
C MET A 13 4.29 -3.18 3.82
N THR A 14 3.58 -3.79 4.76
CA THR A 14 4.22 -4.68 5.72
C THR A 14 4.64 -6.00 5.07
N ASP A 15 5.71 -6.58 5.59
CA ASP A 15 6.29 -7.81 5.10
C ASP A 15 6.93 -8.57 6.26
N THR A 16 7.04 -9.89 6.18
CA THR A 16 7.67 -10.72 7.22
C THR A 16 9.14 -10.38 7.45
N ARG A 17 9.81 -9.81 6.43
CA ARG A 17 11.20 -9.35 6.51
C ARG A 17 11.45 -8.22 7.51
N PHE A 18 10.41 -7.57 8.03
CA PHE A 18 10.56 -6.61 9.12
C PHE A 18 10.86 -7.28 10.47
N GLY A 19 10.51 -8.56 10.64
CA GLY A 19 10.67 -9.25 11.92
C GLY A 19 10.11 -8.42 13.08
N ASP A 20 10.84 -8.37 14.19
CA ASP A 20 10.48 -7.60 15.38
C ASP A 20 10.53 -6.08 15.17
N GLY A 21 11.25 -5.62 14.15
CA GLY A 21 11.37 -4.19 13.80
C GLY A 21 10.13 -3.58 13.16
N LEU A 22 9.06 -4.35 12.87
CA LEU A 22 7.88 -3.86 12.19
C LEU A 22 7.21 -2.67 12.88
N LEU A 23 6.97 -2.78 14.18
CA LEU A 23 6.27 -1.73 14.93
C LEU A 23 7.10 -0.45 15.01
N ASP A 24 8.42 -0.57 15.11
CA ASP A 24 9.31 0.58 15.13
C ASP A 24 9.40 1.25 13.77
N ALA A 25 9.44 0.47 12.69
CA ALA A 25 9.33 1.01 11.34
C ALA A 25 8.06 1.84 11.16
N ILE A 26 6.90 1.34 11.64
CA ILE A 26 5.63 2.07 11.57
C ILE A 26 5.65 3.33 12.45
N ARG A 27 6.22 3.28 13.65
CA ARG A 27 6.36 4.45 14.54
C ARG A 27 7.20 5.58 13.92
N ARG A 28 8.22 5.23 13.14
CA ARG A 28 9.13 6.19 12.47
C ARG A 28 8.56 6.81 11.21
N LEU A 29 7.46 6.30 10.68
CA LEU A 29 6.79 6.95 9.55
C LEU A 29 6.34 8.37 9.93
N PRO A 30 6.35 9.31 8.99
CA PRO A 30 5.67 10.58 9.17
C PRO A 30 4.22 10.38 9.62
N VAL A 31 3.73 11.22 10.52
CA VAL A 31 2.34 11.15 10.95
C VAL A 31 1.37 11.16 9.76
N ARG A 32 0.22 10.49 9.88
CA ARG A 32 -0.79 10.39 8.82
C ARG A 32 -0.31 9.67 7.55
N SER A 33 0.70 8.79 7.66
CA SER A 33 1.08 7.86 6.59
C SER A 33 0.02 6.77 6.42
N GLY A 34 0.14 6.00 5.34
CA GLY A 34 -0.65 4.78 5.12
C GLY A 34 0.15 3.53 5.48
N VAL A 35 -0.52 2.52 5.96
CA VAL A 35 0.03 1.18 6.20
C VAL A 35 -0.88 0.15 5.55
N ILE A 36 -0.32 -0.73 4.71
CA ILE A 36 -1.02 -1.88 4.13
C ILE A 36 -0.48 -3.14 4.80
N PHE A 37 -1.29 -3.74 5.68
CA PHE A 37 -0.92 -4.93 6.43
C PHE A 37 -1.10 -6.19 5.61
N ARG A 38 -0.02 -6.89 5.30
CA ARG A 38 0.01 -8.09 4.45
C ARG A 38 0.11 -9.39 5.27
N HIS A 39 1.28 -9.88 5.57
CA HIS A 39 1.56 -11.06 6.40
C HIS A 39 0.68 -12.28 6.07
N TYR A 40 0.53 -12.60 4.77
CA TYR A 40 -0.38 -13.66 4.30
C TYR A 40 0.00 -15.06 4.79
N ASN A 41 1.30 -15.31 5.02
CA ASN A 41 1.85 -16.63 5.34
C ASN A 41 1.83 -16.95 6.85
N MET A 42 1.25 -16.06 7.67
CA MET A 42 1.09 -16.30 9.12
C MET A 42 -0.18 -17.09 9.40
N ASP A 43 -0.17 -17.83 10.50
CA ASP A 43 -1.40 -18.38 11.06
C ASP A 43 -2.45 -17.28 11.25
N PRO A 44 -3.74 -17.54 10.95
CA PRO A 44 -4.79 -16.53 11.05
C PRO A 44 -4.92 -15.88 12.42
N SER A 45 -4.70 -16.61 13.50
CA SER A 45 -4.80 -16.09 14.87
C SER A 45 -3.61 -15.20 15.19
N GLU A 46 -2.40 -15.63 14.89
CA GLU A 46 -1.16 -14.85 15.06
C GLU A 46 -1.19 -13.59 14.19
N ARG A 47 -1.64 -13.73 12.94
CA ARG A 47 -1.81 -12.60 12.02
C ARG A 47 -2.77 -11.55 12.60
N HIS A 48 -3.86 -11.98 13.22
CA HIS A 48 -4.81 -11.07 13.86
C HIS A 48 -4.21 -10.40 15.10
N VAL A 49 -3.44 -11.13 15.92
CA VAL A 49 -2.72 -10.56 17.07
C VAL A 49 -1.73 -9.49 16.62
N LEU A 50 -0.92 -9.77 15.59
CA LEU A 50 0.02 -8.82 15.03
C LEU A 50 -0.71 -7.59 14.44
N PHE A 51 -1.81 -7.82 13.71
CA PHE A 51 -2.64 -6.74 13.19
C PHE A 51 -3.12 -5.79 14.29
N ARG A 52 -3.56 -6.31 15.44
CA ARG A 52 -4.00 -5.48 16.57
C ARG A 52 -2.87 -4.61 17.12
N LYS A 53 -1.64 -5.14 17.21
CA LYS A 53 -0.44 -4.36 17.61
C LYS A 53 -0.18 -3.23 16.59
N VAL A 54 -0.19 -3.55 15.31
CA VAL A 54 -0.05 -2.56 14.23
C VAL A 54 -1.16 -1.51 14.28
N ALA A 55 -2.40 -1.92 14.46
CA ALA A 55 -3.55 -1.02 14.56
C ALA A 55 -3.45 -0.06 15.75
N HIS A 56 -2.89 -0.51 16.87
CA HIS A 56 -2.63 0.34 18.02
C HIS A 56 -1.64 1.47 17.67
N VAL A 57 -0.50 1.12 17.08
CA VAL A 57 0.51 2.11 16.65
C VAL A 57 -0.06 3.05 15.58
N CYS A 58 -0.79 2.53 14.60
CA CYS A 58 -1.41 3.34 13.55
C CYS A 58 -2.37 4.38 14.14
N ARG A 59 -3.20 4.01 15.11
CA ARG A 59 -4.11 4.96 15.79
C ARG A 59 -3.35 6.05 16.53
N GLN A 60 -2.29 5.71 17.27
CA GLN A 60 -1.48 6.69 17.99
C GLN A 60 -0.83 7.72 17.05
N ARG A 61 -0.46 7.31 15.84
CA ARG A 61 0.23 8.14 14.84
C ARG A 61 -0.72 8.76 13.80
N GLY A 62 -2.03 8.47 13.89
CA GLY A 62 -3.03 8.91 12.91
C GLY A 62 -2.81 8.29 11.52
N HIS A 63 -2.17 7.12 11.43
CA HIS A 63 -1.98 6.41 10.17
C HIS A 63 -3.27 5.78 9.69
N VAL A 64 -3.39 5.67 8.38
CA VAL A 64 -4.45 4.89 7.73
C VAL A 64 -3.99 3.46 7.61
N LEU A 65 -4.77 2.53 8.17
CA LEU A 65 -4.46 1.10 8.14
C LEU A 65 -5.40 0.33 7.22
N LEU A 66 -4.84 -0.26 6.16
CA LEU A 66 -5.56 -1.16 5.27
C LEU A 66 -5.17 -2.60 5.55
N LEU A 67 -6.15 -3.51 5.47
CA LEU A 67 -5.89 -4.94 5.48
C LEU A 67 -5.72 -5.43 4.04
N ALA A 68 -4.62 -6.09 3.75
CA ALA A 68 -4.49 -6.85 2.51
C ALA A 68 -5.29 -8.14 2.63
N GLY A 69 -6.41 -8.19 1.90
CA GLY A 69 -7.43 -9.22 1.95
C GLY A 69 -8.81 -8.65 1.62
N ASP A 70 -9.84 -9.44 1.87
CA ASP A 70 -11.21 -9.08 1.53
C ASP A 70 -11.83 -8.03 2.47
N ALA A 71 -12.85 -7.35 1.97
CA ALA A 71 -13.54 -6.30 2.69
C ALA A 71 -14.26 -6.77 3.97
N ARG A 72 -14.70 -8.04 4.01
CA ARG A 72 -15.37 -8.63 5.18
C ARG A 72 -14.39 -8.77 6.33
N SER A 73 -13.20 -9.31 6.04
CA SER A 73 -12.10 -9.43 7.01
C SER A 73 -11.63 -8.04 7.48
N ALA A 74 -11.50 -7.08 6.57
CA ALA A 74 -11.13 -5.70 6.92
C ALA A 74 -12.15 -5.07 7.88
N SER A 75 -13.44 -5.23 7.61
CA SER A 75 -14.52 -4.77 8.50
C SER A 75 -14.47 -5.45 9.87
N LYS A 76 -14.30 -6.79 9.89
CA LYS A 76 -14.20 -7.58 11.12
C LYS A 76 -13.01 -7.15 11.99
N TRP A 77 -11.90 -6.83 11.37
CA TRP A 77 -10.67 -6.39 12.06
C TRP A 77 -10.64 -4.89 12.34
N ARG A 78 -11.67 -4.16 11.91
CA ARG A 78 -11.79 -2.70 12.09
C ARG A 78 -10.62 -1.94 11.44
N ALA A 79 -10.20 -2.39 10.26
CA ALA A 79 -9.30 -1.64 9.41
C ALA A 79 -10.03 -0.45 8.76
N ASP A 80 -9.29 0.60 8.37
CA ASP A 80 -9.84 1.76 7.66
C ASP A 80 -10.26 1.43 6.22
N GLY A 81 -9.76 0.30 5.70
CA GLY A 81 -10.06 -0.17 4.38
C GLY A 81 -9.35 -1.48 4.05
N PHE A 82 -9.34 -1.84 2.78
CA PHE A 82 -8.77 -3.10 2.31
C PHE A 82 -7.97 -2.92 1.02
N HIS A 83 -7.07 -3.88 0.77
CA HIS A 83 -6.21 -3.91 -0.40
C HIS A 83 -6.38 -5.24 -1.13
N GLN A 84 -7.11 -5.23 -2.24
CA GLN A 84 -7.28 -6.38 -3.14
C GLN A 84 -7.95 -5.97 -4.45
N ARG A 85 -7.98 -6.89 -5.46
CA ARG A 85 -8.56 -6.62 -6.78
C ARG A 85 -10.08 -6.73 -6.85
N SER A 86 -10.68 -7.62 -6.07
CA SER A 86 -12.13 -7.84 -6.11
C SER A 86 -12.91 -6.67 -5.53
N ALA A 87 -14.11 -6.45 -6.05
CA ALA A 87 -14.99 -5.39 -5.60
C ALA A 87 -15.37 -5.54 -4.11
N GLY A 88 -15.68 -4.43 -3.48
CA GLY A 88 -16.09 -4.39 -2.09
C GLY A 88 -17.06 -3.23 -1.79
N PRO A 89 -17.53 -3.13 -0.55
CA PRO A 89 -18.49 -2.10 -0.15
C PRO A 89 -17.87 -0.70 -0.22
N ARG A 90 -18.60 0.25 -0.77
CA ARG A 90 -18.17 1.66 -0.92
C ARG A 90 -17.89 2.41 0.39
N LYS A 91 -18.25 1.82 1.53
CA LYS A 91 -18.02 2.42 2.85
C LYS A 91 -16.57 2.33 3.31
N LEU A 92 -15.81 1.34 2.81
CA LEU A 92 -14.41 1.13 3.14
C LEU A 92 -13.52 1.73 2.05
N PHE A 93 -12.39 2.27 2.46
CA PHE A 93 -11.37 2.71 1.51
C PHE A 93 -10.77 1.49 0.79
N HIS A 94 -10.84 1.50 -0.53
CA HIS A 94 -10.45 0.36 -1.34
C HIS A 94 -9.24 0.68 -2.21
N THR A 95 -8.18 -0.09 -2.05
CA THR A 95 -7.01 -0.02 -2.92
C THR A 95 -6.77 -1.35 -3.63
N ALA A 96 -6.19 -1.32 -4.83
CA ALA A 96 -5.84 -2.52 -5.58
C ALA A 96 -4.43 -2.46 -6.18
N PRO A 97 -3.72 -3.62 -6.27
CA PRO A 97 -2.49 -3.72 -7.03
C PRO A 97 -2.80 -3.71 -8.53
N VAL A 98 -1.96 -3.01 -9.31
CA VAL A 98 -2.08 -2.92 -10.77
C VAL A 98 -0.70 -3.07 -11.41
N HIS A 99 -0.58 -4.03 -12.35
CA HIS A 99 0.66 -4.31 -13.07
C HIS A 99 0.52 -4.08 -14.59
N ASN A 100 -0.71 -3.96 -15.09
CA ASN A 100 -1.00 -3.83 -16.52
C ASN A 100 -2.36 -3.16 -16.77
N ARG A 101 -2.66 -2.90 -18.04
CA ARG A 101 -3.92 -2.25 -18.47
C ARG A 101 -5.18 -3.04 -18.13
N ARG A 102 -5.10 -4.38 -18.19
CA ARG A 102 -6.23 -5.25 -17.87
C ARG A 102 -6.61 -5.10 -16.40
N GLU A 103 -5.63 -5.20 -15.50
CA GLU A 103 -5.84 -5.03 -14.06
C GLU A 103 -6.32 -3.63 -13.70
N LEU A 104 -5.83 -2.60 -14.41
CA LEU A 104 -6.32 -1.24 -14.25
C LEU A 104 -7.81 -1.10 -14.63
N ALA A 105 -8.23 -1.76 -15.71
CA ALA A 105 -9.63 -1.79 -16.14
C ALA A 105 -10.51 -2.55 -15.13
N GLU A 106 -9.99 -3.63 -14.54
CA GLU A 106 -10.66 -4.39 -13.47
C GLU A 106 -10.82 -3.54 -12.21
N ALA A 107 -9.77 -2.86 -11.75
CA ALA A 107 -9.81 -1.96 -10.61
C ALA A 107 -10.85 -0.83 -10.80
N ARG A 108 -10.93 -0.27 -12.01
CA ARG A 108 -11.92 0.74 -12.35
C ARG A 108 -13.35 0.20 -12.27
N ARG A 109 -13.61 -1.02 -12.80
CA ARG A 109 -14.93 -1.67 -12.69
C ARG A 109 -15.31 -1.98 -11.25
N ALA A 110 -14.32 -2.36 -10.43
CA ALA A 110 -14.50 -2.63 -9.01
C ALA A 110 -14.75 -1.35 -8.16
N GLY A 111 -14.60 -0.17 -8.75
CA GLY A 111 -14.81 1.10 -8.04
C GLY A 111 -13.74 1.41 -7.00
N VAL A 112 -12.48 1.02 -7.29
CA VAL A 112 -11.32 1.23 -6.42
C VAL A 112 -11.03 2.72 -6.24
N ASP A 113 -10.71 3.14 -5.01
CA ASP A 113 -10.38 4.53 -4.69
C ASP A 113 -8.93 4.89 -5.08
N ALA A 114 -8.00 3.95 -4.90
CA ALA A 114 -6.60 4.14 -5.28
C ALA A 114 -5.97 2.86 -5.83
N VAL A 115 -5.07 3.00 -6.79
CA VAL A 115 -4.31 1.89 -7.37
C VAL A 115 -2.84 1.98 -6.99
N LEU A 116 -2.25 0.84 -6.62
CA LEU A 116 -0.81 0.71 -6.45
C LEU A 116 -0.23 0.14 -7.75
N ILE A 117 0.39 1.00 -8.56
CA ILE A 117 0.99 0.59 -9.84
C ILE A 117 2.41 0.11 -9.59
N SER A 118 2.68 -1.16 -9.93
CA SER A 118 3.97 -1.83 -9.64
C SER A 118 4.33 -2.93 -10.64
N PRO A 119 5.62 -3.37 -10.66
CA PRO A 119 6.76 -2.71 -10.03
C PRO A 119 7.29 -1.57 -10.91
N LEU A 120 7.42 -0.35 -10.37
CA LEU A 120 7.95 0.77 -11.15
C LEU A 120 9.45 0.61 -11.46
N PHE A 121 10.23 0.21 -10.45
CA PHE A 121 11.66 -0.08 -10.56
C PHE A 121 11.93 -1.54 -10.12
N PRO A 122 13.08 -2.12 -10.47
CA PRO A 122 13.50 -3.43 -9.95
C PRO A 122 13.41 -3.45 -8.42
N THR A 123 12.98 -4.59 -7.87
CA THR A 123 12.69 -4.73 -6.43
C THR A 123 13.10 -6.08 -5.90
N ALA A 124 13.68 -6.13 -4.71
CA ALA A 124 14.06 -7.37 -4.04
C ALA A 124 12.86 -8.25 -3.64
N SER A 125 11.64 -7.69 -3.59
CA SER A 125 10.43 -8.46 -3.29
C SER A 125 9.99 -9.39 -4.43
N HIS A 126 10.38 -9.08 -5.67
CA HIS A 126 10.08 -9.87 -6.87
C HIS A 126 11.24 -9.69 -7.85
N PRO A 127 12.41 -10.30 -7.60
CA PRO A 127 13.62 -10.04 -8.36
C PRO A 127 13.48 -10.43 -9.84
N ASP A 128 12.71 -11.47 -10.13
CA ASP A 128 12.49 -11.99 -11.49
C ASP A 128 11.39 -11.26 -12.26
N ALA A 129 10.63 -10.38 -11.61
CA ALA A 129 9.57 -9.64 -12.28
C ALA A 129 10.14 -8.41 -13.00
N PRO A 130 9.91 -8.27 -14.33
CA PRO A 130 10.36 -7.09 -15.05
C PRO A 130 9.72 -5.83 -14.52
N ALA A 131 10.52 -4.78 -14.29
CA ALA A 131 10.00 -3.48 -13.92
C ALA A 131 9.26 -2.84 -15.10
N LEU A 132 8.18 -2.13 -14.80
CA LEU A 132 7.41 -1.38 -15.81
C LEU A 132 8.24 -0.27 -16.45
N GLY A 133 9.12 0.34 -15.68
CA GLY A 133 9.82 1.56 -16.07
C GLY A 133 8.89 2.79 -16.12
N LEU A 134 9.49 3.96 -16.24
CA LEU A 134 8.76 5.23 -16.17
C LEU A 134 7.73 5.42 -17.29
N MET A 135 8.01 4.92 -18.49
CA MET A 135 7.11 5.09 -19.64
C MET A 135 5.81 4.33 -19.46
N ALA A 136 5.87 3.02 -19.19
CA ALA A 136 4.68 2.19 -19.00
C ALA A 136 3.91 2.60 -17.74
N PHE A 137 4.61 2.93 -16.66
CA PHE A 137 4.00 3.48 -15.46
C PHE A 137 3.19 4.74 -15.75
N ASN A 138 3.79 5.72 -16.43
CA ASN A 138 3.12 6.98 -16.78
C ASN A 138 1.88 6.76 -17.66
N LEU A 139 1.93 5.79 -18.56
CA LEU A 139 0.81 5.44 -19.41
C LEU A 139 -0.36 4.85 -18.58
N LEU A 140 -0.08 3.98 -17.63
CA LEU A 140 -1.08 3.44 -16.69
C LEU A 140 -1.63 4.53 -15.79
N ALA A 141 -0.77 5.37 -15.21
CA ALA A 141 -1.15 6.46 -14.33
C ALA A 141 -2.12 7.45 -15.00
N ARG A 142 -1.86 7.83 -16.26
CA ARG A 142 -2.79 8.66 -17.05
C ARG A 142 -4.17 8.01 -17.25
N GLN A 143 -4.22 6.70 -17.34
CA GLN A 143 -5.45 5.94 -17.54
C GLN A 143 -6.21 5.66 -16.23
N ALA A 144 -5.61 5.90 -15.08
CA ALA A 144 -6.26 5.70 -13.77
C ALA A 144 -7.45 6.66 -13.53
N LYS A 145 -7.52 7.77 -14.27
CA LYS A 145 -8.65 8.74 -14.26
C LYS A 145 -8.96 9.26 -12.85
N ARG A 146 -10.07 8.78 -12.25
CA ARG A 146 -10.58 9.23 -10.94
C ARG A 146 -9.97 8.47 -9.76
N MET A 147 -9.22 7.41 -10.01
CA MET A 147 -8.51 6.66 -8.97
C MET A 147 -7.21 7.38 -8.62
N ALA A 148 -6.89 7.47 -7.35
CA ALA A 148 -5.58 7.95 -6.94
C ALA A 148 -4.48 6.95 -7.35
N VAL A 149 -3.28 7.45 -7.65
CA VAL A 149 -2.14 6.66 -8.11
C VAL A 149 -1.05 6.64 -7.06
N ILE A 150 -0.72 5.46 -6.58
CA ILE A 150 0.38 5.21 -5.64
C ILE A 150 1.45 4.41 -6.39
N ALA A 151 2.66 4.96 -6.49
CA ALA A 151 3.79 4.27 -7.11
C ALA A 151 4.37 3.23 -6.15
N LEU A 152 4.61 1.99 -6.62
CA LEU A 152 5.18 0.92 -5.83
C LEU A 152 6.25 0.14 -6.64
N GLY A 153 7.16 -0.52 -5.93
CA GLY A 153 8.23 -1.35 -6.50
C GLY A 153 9.54 -0.58 -6.64
N GLY A 154 10.52 -1.00 -5.85
CA GLY A 154 11.85 -0.40 -5.82
C GLY A 154 11.88 1.08 -5.43
N MET A 155 10.82 1.57 -4.79
CA MET A 155 10.67 2.97 -4.39
C MET A 155 11.52 3.32 -3.18
N SER A 156 12.03 4.55 -3.18
CA SER A 156 12.72 5.20 -2.06
C SER A 156 12.34 6.68 -2.03
N ARG A 157 12.69 7.38 -0.95
CA ARG A 157 12.47 8.83 -0.84
C ARG A 157 13.14 9.62 -1.97
N GLY A 158 14.35 9.23 -2.38
CA GLY A 158 15.06 9.85 -3.51
C GLY A 158 14.32 9.63 -4.83
N LYS A 159 13.92 8.39 -5.13
CA LYS A 159 13.17 8.07 -6.34
C LYS A 159 11.79 8.72 -6.38
N ALA A 160 11.12 8.86 -5.24
CA ALA A 160 9.83 9.53 -5.17
C ALA A 160 9.90 11.00 -5.56
N ARG A 161 11.01 11.68 -5.25
CA ARG A 161 11.25 13.08 -5.65
C ARG A 161 11.44 13.26 -7.16
N MET A 162 11.85 12.21 -7.87
CA MET A 162 12.01 12.23 -9.32
C MET A 162 10.67 12.07 -10.06
N LEU A 163 9.63 11.62 -9.39
CA LEU A 163 8.31 11.46 -9.99
C LEU A 163 7.56 12.78 -9.97
N HIS A 164 6.94 13.09 -11.10
CA HIS A 164 6.21 14.36 -11.22
C HIS A 164 4.95 14.33 -10.32
N PRO A 165 4.76 15.32 -9.42
CA PRO A 165 3.65 15.32 -8.46
C PRO A 165 2.25 15.33 -9.09
N LYS A 166 2.11 15.77 -10.33
CA LYS A 166 0.84 15.71 -11.08
C LYS A 166 0.47 14.31 -11.59
N ARG A 167 1.34 13.30 -11.41
CA ARG A 167 1.14 11.95 -11.94
C ARG A 167 0.96 10.90 -10.88
N ILE A 168 1.31 11.21 -9.64
CA ILE A 168 1.16 10.33 -8.49
C ILE A 168 0.57 11.09 -7.31
N ASP A 169 -0.30 10.43 -6.57
CA ASP A 169 -0.86 10.94 -5.31
C ASP A 169 -0.06 10.45 -4.10
N GLY A 170 0.83 9.48 -4.32
CA GLY A 170 1.69 8.95 -3.28
C GLY A 170 2.62 7.85 -3.78
N TRP A 171 3.43 7.34 -2.88
CA TRP A 171 4.30 6.19 -3.12
C TRP A 171 4.30 5.22 -1.96
N ALA A 172 4.58 3.95 -2.26
CA ALA A 172 4.64 2.87 -1.30
C ALA A 172 5.98 2.14 -1.39
N ALA A 173 6.44 1.61 -0.27
CA ALA A 173 7.64 0.76 -0.24
C ALA A 173 7.55 -0.28 0.88
N ILE A 174 8.44 -1.26 0.81
CA ILE A 174 8.74 -2.24 1.84
C ILE A 174 10.13 -1.92 2.40
N ASP A 175 11.15 -2.18 1.62
CA ASP A 175 12.56 -2.16 2.08
C ASP A 175 13.07 -0.75 2.45
N ALA A 176 12.50 0.31 1.87
CA ALA A 176 12.89 1.69 2.19
C ALA A 176 12.61 2.10 3.65
N PHE A 177 11.83 1.30 4.39
CA PHE A 177 11.48 1.54 5.79
C PHE A 177 12.02 0.47 6.74
N ARG A 178 12.72 -0.53 6.21
CA ARG A 178 13.40 -1.52 7.05
C ARG A 178 14.59 -0.86 7.75
N ILE A 179 14.67 -1.10 9.03
CA ILE A 179 15.88 -0.77 9.79
C ILE A 179 16.79 -1.98 9.59
N ILE A 180 17.85 -1.79 8.84
CA ILE A 180 18.92 -2.78 8.77
C ILE A 180 19.76 -2.49 10.01
N TYR A 181 19.70 -3.37 10.99
CA TYR A 181 20.74 -3.41 12.03
C TYR A 181 21.92 -4.07 11.33
N GLU A 182 22.95 -3.31 11.00
CA GLU A 182 24.25 -3.87 10.67
C GLU A 182 24.80 -4.44 12.00
N ASP A 183 24.97 -5.78 12.05
CA ASP A 183 25.65 -6.49 13.12
C ASP A 183 27.17 -6.16 13.11
#